data_3a32875880a40ddeb22a6cb1a0abd824
#
_entry.id   3a32875880a40ddeb22a6cb1a0abd824
#
_cell.length_a   1.000
_cell.length_b   1.000
_cell.length_c   1.000
_cell.angle_alpha   90.00
_cell.angle_beta   90.00
_cell.angle_gamma   90.00
#
_symmetry.space_group_name_H-M   'P 1'
#
loop_
_entity.id
_entity.type
_entity.pdbx_description
1 polymer ?
#
loop_
_entity_poly.entity_id
_entity_poly.type
_entity_poly.pdbx_seq_one_letter_code
_entity_poly.pdbx_strand_id
1 'polypeptide(L)' 'SCAWRTGFRELRPDEKTINGDLLFMSIGSPGLNHVAIFLDGDVLHHLTDRLSCREAYSQWLLKCTGGRYRYVA' A
#
# COMPACT_ATOMS: atom_id res chain seq x y z
N SER A 1 -13.69 -8.24 6.06
CA SER A 1 -14.26 -7.85 4.78
C SER A 1 -14.08 -8.94 3.75
N CYS A 2 -14.92 -8.92 2.74
CA CYS A 2 -14.90 -9.95 1.71
C CYS A 2 -13.60 -9.97 0.91
N ALA A 3 -12.99 -8.82 0.69
CA ALA A 3 -11.76 -8.74 -0.09
C ALA A 3 -10.63 -9.59 0.52
N TRP A 4 -10.62 -9.68 1.82
CA TRP A 4 -9.53 -10.35 2.53
C TRP A 4 -9.70 -11.86 2.61
N ARG A 5 -10.88 -12.34 2.27
CA ARG A 5 -11.12 -13.78 2.21
C ARG A 5 -10.46 -14.43 1.01
N THR A 6 -10.00 -13.64 0.05
CA THR A 6 -9.42 -14.13 -1.20
C THR A 6 -7.91 -14.18 -1.18
N GLY A 7 -7.31 -14.32 -0.01
CA GLY A 7 -5.90 -14.59 0.09
C GLY A 7 -5.03 -13.46 0.61
N PHE A 8 -5.60 -12.35 1.04
CA PHE A 8 -4.84 -11.25 1.64
C PHE A 8 -5.02 -11.26 3.15
N ARG A 9 -3.98 -10.89 3.87
CA ARG A 9 -4.05 -10.64 5.31
C ARG A 9 -3.46 -9.28 5.63
N GLU A 10 -3.97 -8.64 6.65
CA GLU A 10 -3.43 -7.38 7.12
C GLU A 10 -2.14 -7.62 7.91
N LEU A 11 -1.12 -6.79 7.68
CA LEU A 11 0.11 -6.84 8.45
C LEU A 11 -0.08 -6.15 9.79
N ARG A 12 0.55 -6.71 10.83
CA ARG A 12 0.63 -6.05 12.13
C ARG A 12 1.60 -4.86 12.04
N PRO A 13 1.46 -3.86 12.91
CA PRO A 13 2.37 -2.69 12.89
C PRO A 13 3.84 -3.05 12.99
N ASP A 14 4.17 -4.16 13.66
CA ASP A 14 5.55 -4.59 13.85
C ASP A 14 6.10 -5.44 12.70
N GLU A 15 5.27 -5.79 11.73
CA GLU A 15 5.73 -6.59 10.60
C GLU A 15 6.41 -5.72 9.57
N LYS A 16 7.53 -6.23 9.04
CA LYS A 16 8.28 -5.53 8.01
C LYS A 16 7.57 -5.65 6.66
N THR A 17 7.50 -4.55 5.92
CA THR A 17 6.97 -4.54 4.56
C THR A 17 7.96 -5.22 3.62
N ILE A 18 7.46 -6.09 2.76
CA ILE A 18 8.28 -6.78 1.76
C ILE A 18 7.69 -6.58 0.37
N ASN A 19 8.48 -6.92 -0.65
CA ASN A 19 8.05 -6.76 -2.05
C ASN A 19 6.72 -7.44 -2.32
N GLY A 20 5.84 -6.74 -3.00
CA GLY A 20 4.51 -7.22 -3.34
C GLY A 20 3.43 -6.87 -2.35
N ASP A 21 3.78 -6.31 -1.19
CA ASP A 21 2.78 -5.90 -0.21
C ASP A 21 1.97 -4.71 -0.74
N LEU A 22 0.68 -4.71 -0.42
CA LEU A 22 -0.22 -3.61 -0.76
C LEU A 22 -0.25 -2.61 0.38
N LEU A 23 -0.18 -1.33 0.00
CA LEU A 23 -0.19 -0.21 0.95
C LEU A 23 -1.42 0.64 0.68
N PHE A 24 -2.29 0.72 1.68
CA PHE A 24 -3.49 1.56 1.59
C PHE A 24 -3.21 2.87 2.30
N MET A 25 -3.36 3.96 1.57
CA MET A 25 -2.93 5.29 2.01
C MET A 25 -4.07 6.29 2.01
N SER A 26 -3.92 7.32 2.84
CA SER A 26 -4.77 8.51 2.81
C SER A 26 -3.92 9.65 2.26
N ILE A 27 -4.23 10.08 1.05
CA ILE A 27 -3.49 11.15 0.38
C ILE A 27 -4.47 12.25 -0.01
N GLY A 28 -4.21 13.46 0.49
CA GLY A 28 -4.98 14.64 0.13
C GLY A 28 -6.33 14.77 0.78
N SER A 29 -6.87 13.74 1.40
CA SER A 29 -8.16 13.79 2.07
C SER A 29 -8.25 12.70 3.13
N PRO A 30 -9.17 12.80 4.11
CA PRO A 30 -9.37 11.74 5.09
C PRO A 30 -9.85 10.45 4.45
N GLY A 31 -9.55 9.33 5.12
CA GLY A 31 -9.94 8.01 4.65
C GLY A 31 -8.94 7.40 3.69
N LEU A 32 -8.96 6.07 3.57
CA LEU A 32 -8.04 5.35 2.70
C LEU A 32 -8.54 5.48 1.25
N ASN A 33 -7.87 6.33 0.48
CA ASN A 33 -8.28 6.69 -0.87
C ASN A 33 -7.27 6.33 -1.95
N HIS A 34 -6.18 5.63 -1.59
CA HIS A 34 -5.10 5.35 -2.52
C HIS A 34 -4.45 4.03 -2.17
N VAL A 35 -4.08 3.26 -3.19
CA VAL A 35 -3.39 2.00 -2.98
C VAL A 35 -2.13 1.97 -3.84
N ALA A 36 -1.07 1.38 -3.30
CA ALA A 36 0.19 1.21 -4.00
C ALA A 36 0.79 -0.15 -3.69
N ILE A 37 1.75 -0.58 -4.50
CA ILE A 37 2.46 -1.84 -4.29
C ILE A 37 3.89 -1.51 -3.89
N PHE A 38 4.36 -2.13 -2.81
CA PHE A 38 5.74 -1.97 -2.36
C PHE A 38 6.67 -2.84 -3.19
N LEU A 39 7.76 -2.26 -3.68
CA LEU A 39 8.72 -2.97 -4.51
C LEU A 39 10.11 -2.37 -4.35
N ASP A 40 11.03 -3.14 -3.80
CA ASP A 40 12.45 -2.77 -3.63
C ASP A 40 12.65 -1.39 -2.99
N GLY A 41 11.91 -1.12 -1.93
CA GLY A 41 12.00 0.15 -1.22
C GLY A 41 11.22 1.29 -1.84
N ASP A 42 10.61 1.03 -2.99
CA ASP A 42 9.77 2.01 -3.67
C ASP A 42 8.30 1.63 -3.56
N VAL A 43 7.44 2.53 -3.99
CA VAL A 43 6.02 2.24 -4.17
C VAL A 43 5.62 2.51 -5.61
N LEU A 44 4.81 1.63 -6.15
CA LEU A 44 4.26 1.76 -7.48
C LEU A 44 2.80 2.19 -7.34
N HIS A 45 2.51 3.41 -7.76
CA HIS A 45 1.16 3.97 -7.73
C HIS A 45 0.49 3.82 -9.08
N HIS A 46 -0.81 3.52 -9.05
CA HIS A 46 -1.63 3.67 -10.24
C HIS A 46 -2.49 4.91 -10.05
N LEU A 47 -2.18 5.96 -10.80
CA LEU A 47 -2.85 7.24 -10.68
C LEU A 47 -3.98 7.35 -11.69
N THR A 48 -5.11 7.91 -11.25
CA THR A 48 -6.25 8.17 -12.13
C THR A 48 -5.82 9.11 -13.25
N ASP A 49 -6.17 8.78 -14.49
CA ASP A 49 -5.87 9.59 -15.67
C ASP A 49 -4.39 9.81 -15.92
N ARG A 50 -3.54 8.94 -15.39
CA ARG A 50 -2.10 9.03 -15.58
C ARG A 50 -1.49 7.64 -15.70
N LEU A 51 -0.26 7.61 -16.20
CA LEU A 51 0.54 6.39 -16.17
C LEU A 51 0.90 6.05 -14.73
N SER A 52 1.20 4.78 -14.49
CA SER A 52 1.69 4.34 -13.19
C SER A 52 2.96 5.10 -12.84
N CYS A 53 3.12 5.42 -11.56
CA CYS A 53 4.26 6.17 -11.08
C CYS A 53 4.98 5.35 -10.01
N ARG A 54 6.30 5.31 -10.09
CA ARG A 54 7.15 4.66 -9.09
C ARG A 54 7.99 5.71 -8.38
N GLU A 55 7.97 5.66 -7.04
CA GLU A 55 8.77 6.59 -6.23
C GLU A 55 9.20 5.93 -4.93
N ALA A 56 10.21 6.48 -4.28
CA ALA A 56 10.70 5.95 -3.02
C ALA A 56 9.60 5.99 -1.95
N TYR A 57 9.56 4.94 -1.12
CA TYR A 57 8.63 4.91 0.01
C TYR A 57 9.18 5.81 1.13
N SER A 58 8.91 7.09 1.01
CA SER A 58 9.42 8.12 1.90
C SER A 58 8.73 8.10 3.25
N GLN A 59 9.29 8.85 4.20
CA GLN A 59 8.67 9.02 5.51
C GLN A 59 7.28 9.63 5.40
N TRP A 60 7.09 10.54 4.45
CA TRP A 60 5.77 11.14 4.24
C TRP A 60 4.74 10.11 3.80
N LEU A 61 5.12 9.26 2.84
CA LEU A 61 4.22 8.19 2.38
C LEU A 61 3.97 7.16 3.48
N LEU A 62 4.98 6.86 4.28
CA LEU A 62 4.81 5.97 5.42
C LEU A 62 3.76 6.51 6.39
N LYS A 63 3.81 7.81 6.66
CA LYS A 63 2.81 8.45 7.53
C LYS A 63 1.42 8.42 6.93
N CYS A 64 1.31 8.42 5.61
CA CYS A 64 0.02 8.35 4.93
C CYS A 64 -0.56 6.93 4.92
N THR A 65 0.27 5.93 5.21
CA THR A 65 -0.15 4.53 5.14
C THR A 65 -1.01 4.16 6.33
N GLY A 66 -2.25 3.75 6.06
CA GLY A 66 -3.18 3.35 7.11
C GLY A 66 -3.37 1.85 7.22
N GLY A 67 -2.94 1.10 6.23
CA GLY A 67 -3.03 -0.37 6.28
C GLY A 67 -2.09 -0.99 5.28
N ARG A 68 -1.55 -2.15 5.63
CA ARG A 68 -0.66 -2.92 4.76
C ARG A 68 -1.18 -4.34 4.69
N TYR A 69 -1.20 -4.90 3.50
CA TYR A 69 -1.77 -6.23 3.27
C TYR A 69 -0.82 -7.07 2.44
N ARG A 70 -0.80 -8.36 2.71
CA ARG A 70 0.07 -9.32 2.02
C ARG A 70 -0.74 -10.45 1.45
N TYR A 71 -0.44 -10.82 0.21
CA TYR A 71 -1.05 -11.99 -0.41
C TYR A 71 -0.44 -13.25 0.20
N VAL A 72 -1.29 -14.14 0.69
CA VAL A 72 -0.83 -15.37 1.34
C VAL A 72 -1.42 -16.63 0.67
N ALA A 73 -2.00 -16.46 -0.49
CA ALA A 73 -2.62 -17.54 -1.28
C ALA A 73 -3.65 -18.31 -0.47
#